data_073721ea7e78e6b747185c7e7b0a7850
#
_entry.id   073721ea7e78e6b747185c7e7b0a7850
#
_cell.length_a   1.000
_cell.length_b   1.000
_cell.length_c   1.000
_cell.angle_alpha   90.00
_cell.angle_beta   90.00
_cell.angle_gamma   90.00
#
_symmetry.space_group_name_H-M   'P 1'
#
loop_
_entity.id
_entity.type
_entity.pdbx_description
1 polymer ?
#
loop_
_entity_poly.entity_id
_entity_poly.type
_entity_poly.pdbx_seq_one_letter_code
_entity_poly.pdbx_strand_id
1 'polypeptide(L)'
;MPIKIADSLPARAVLESENIFVMTEHRAATQDIRPLRIGLLNLMPLKIITETQILRCLSNTPIQIEVDLIQTETYHSKNTPEDHLLTFYKTFDDIRDQKYDGFIITGAPVETMPFEEVEYWKELTEIMDWTKTHVHSTLHICWGAQAGLYYHYGIPKYMLPEKMSGIFKHHVLLPKEGGYALRAGACAAERKAHAAAPSVHAVPRASARAVRARSARDAFSL
;
A
#
# COMPACT_ATOMS: atom_id res chain seq x y z
N MET A 1 2.44 12.75 19.37
CA MET A 1 1.78 13.92 18.75
C MET A 1 0.84 13.39 17.69
N PRO A 2 -0.31 14.03 17.47
CA PRO A 2 -1.37 13.43 16.66
C PRO A 2 -1.15 13.60 15.16
N ILE A 3 -1.87 12.78 14.38
CA ILE A 3 -1.98 12.95 12.93
C ILE A 3 -2.64 14.31 12.63
N LYS A 4 -2.11 15.02 11.63
CA LYS A 4 -2.73 16.23 11.09
C LYS A 4 -3.70 15.86 9.98
N ILE A 5 -4.93 16.34 10.09
CA ILE A 5 -6.01 16.12 9.12
C ILE A 5 -6.76 17.42 8.84
N ALA A 6 -7.41 17.48 7.68
CA ALA A 6 -8.26 18.61 7.33
C ALA A 6 -9.41 18.78 8.35
N ASP A 7 -9.73 20.04 8.69
CA ASP A 7 -10.77 20.33 9.69
C ASP A 7 -12.14 19.75 9.34
N SER A 8 -12.46 19.67 8.05
CA SER A 8 -13.73 19.18 7.53
C SER A 8 -13.74 17.69 7.13
N LEU A 9 -12.63 16.98 7.32
CA LEU A 9 -12.54 15.55 6.94
C LEU A 9 -13.50 14.71 7.80
N PRO A 10 -14.40 13.89 7.21
CA PRO A 10 -15.35 13.06 7.96
C PRO A 10 -14.69 12.11 8.97
N ALA A 11 -13.50 11.60 8.67
CA ALA A 11 -12.74 10.76 9.59
C ALA A 11 -12.48 11.42 10.95
N ARG A 12 -12.42 12.76 11.03
CA ARG A 12 -12.20 13.49 12.27
C ARG A 12 -13.23 13.13 13.34
N ALA A 13 -14.51 13.24 13.02
CA ALA A 13 -15.57 12.98 13.98
C ALA A 13 -15.55 11.53 14.49
N VAL A 14 -15.22 10.58 13.63
CA VAL A 14 -15.11 9.15 13.99
C VAL A 14 -13.94 8.95 14.96
N LEU A 15 -12.75 9.46 14.62
CA LEU A 15 -11.55 9.30 15.44
C LEU A 15 -11.69 9.98 16.81
N GLU A 16 -12.25 11.19 16.86
CA GLU A 16 -12.52 11.90 18.12
C GLU A 16 -13.52 11.13 19.01
N SER A 17 -14.56 10.52 18.42
CA SER A 17 -15.52 9.69 19.16
C SER A 17 -14.89 8.40 19.74
N GLU A 18 -13.81 7.93 19.16
CA GLU A 18 -13.02 6.78 19.62
C GLU A 18 -11.92 7.20 20.63
N ASN A 19 -11.91 8.46 21.11
CA ASN A 19 -10.88 9.04 21.96
C ASN A 19 -9.47 9.04 21.33
N ILE A 20 -9.39 9.03 20.00
CA ILE A 20 -8.14 9.16 19.26
C ILE A 20 -7.91 10.65 19.03
N PHE A 21 -6.81 11.18 19.58
CA PHE A 21 -6.49 12.58 19.41
C PHE A 21 -5.96 12.85 17.99
N VAL A 22 -6.65 13.71 17.28
CA VAL A 22 -6.24 14.22 15.96
C VAL A 22 -5.91 15.71 16.05
N MET A 23 -5.01 16.17 15.19
CA MET A 23 -4.65 17.58 15.10
C MET A 23 -5.25 18.17 13.83
N THR A 24 -5.99 19.25 13.98
CA THR A 24 -6.52 19.99 12.84
C THR A 24 -5.42 20.83 12.18
N GLU A 25 -5.60 21.20 10.92
CA GLU A 25 -4.66 22.04 10.19
C GLU A 25 -4.43 23.37 10.88
N HIS A 26 -5.50 24.02 11.36
CA HIS A 26 -5.41 25.28 12.08
C HIS A 26 -4.53 25.18 13.33
N ARG A 27 -4.68 24.10 14.11
CA ARG A 27 -3.87 23.88 15.32
C ARG A 27 -2.42 23.50 14.98
N ALA A 28 -2.19 22.74 13.91
CA ALA A 28 -0.86 22.33 13.47
C ALA A 28 -0.02 23.53 12.99
N ALA A 29 -0.65 24.53 12.36
CA ALA A 29 0.02 25.72 11.84
C ALA A 29 0.70 26.57 12.94
N THR A 30 0.34 26.36 14.21
CA THR A 30 0.95 27.08 15.34
C THR A 30 2.15 26.36 15.95
N GLN A 31 2.55 25.23 15.40
CA GLN A 31 3.66 24.42 15.92
C GLN A 31 4.84 24.43 14.95
N ASP A 32 6.04 24.70 15.46
CA ASP A 32 7.30 24.65 14.71
C ASP A 32 7.90 23.23 14.78
N ILE A 33 7.24 22.27 14.14
CA ILE A 33 7.66 20.87 14.09
C ILE A 33 7.58 20.39 12.64
N ARG A 34 8.66 19.77 12.14
CA ARG A 34 8.61 19.07 10.86
C ARG A 34 7.82 17.76 11.02
N PRO A 35 6.61 17.68 10.48
CA PRO A 35 5.85 16.42 10.48
C PRO A 35 6.45 15.42 9.49
N LEU A 36 6.17 14.14 9.71
CA LEU A 36 6.36 13.13 8.67
C LEU A 36 5.26 13.28 7.62
N ARG A 37 5.65 13.32 6.36
CA ARG A 37 4.71 13.39 5.24
C ARG A 37 4.44 12.00 4.70
N ILE A 38 3.19 11.58 4.73
CA ILE A 38 2.73 10.28 4.26
C ILE A 38 1.74 10.47 3.11
N GLY A 39 2.03 9.87 1.96
CA GLY A 39 1.06 9.75 0.87
C GLY A 39 0.22 8.49 1.04
N LEU A 40 -1.09 8.58 0.85
CA LEU A 40 -2.01 7.44 0.85
C LEU A 40 -2.72 7.32 -0.50
N LEU A 41 -2.20 6.46 -1.38
CA LEU A 41 -2.88 6.09 -2.62
C LEU A 41 -4.00 5.10 -2.31
N ASN A 42 -5.23 5.60 -2.31
CA ASN A 42 -6.40 4.85 -1.93
C ASN A 42 -7.12 4.28 -3.16
N LEU A 43 -6.86 3.01 -3.47
CA LEU A 43 -7.46 2.28 -4.59
C LEU A 43 -8.78 1.57 -4.21
N MET A 44 -9.18 1.64 -2.92
CA MET A 44 -10.39 0.99 -2.45
C MET A 44 -11.65 1.71 -2.94
N PRO A 45 -12.74 0.95 -3.20
CA PRO A 45 -14.00 1.54 -3.66
C PRO A 45 -14.71 2.38 -2.58
N LEU A 46 -14.59 2.00 -1.31
CA LEU A 46 -15.15 2.71 -0.16
C LEU A 46 -14.04 3.57 0.48
N LYS A 47 -13.67 4.65 -0.20
CA LYS A 47 -12.51 5.48 0.19
C LYS A 47 -12.63 6.06 1.58
N ILE A 48 -13.79 6.61 1.96
CA ILE A 48 -14.03 7.23 3.28
C ILE A 48 -13.80 6.25 4.44
N ILE A 49 -14.22 5.00 4.27
CA ILE A 49 -14.02 3.96 5.30
C ILE A 49 -12.53 3.61 5.39
N THR A 50 -11.89 3.40 4.25
CA THR A 50 -10.47 3.02 4.19
C THR A 50 -9.57 4.11 4.74
N GLU A 51 -9.80 5.38 4.37
CA GLU A 51 -9.03 6.50 4.91
C GLU A 51 -9.15 6.58 6.44
N THR A 52 -10.39 6.43 6.98
CA THR A 52 -10.61 6.44 8.42
C THR A 52 -9.82 5.31 9.13
N GLN A 53 -9.82 4.11 8.56
CA GLN A 53 -9.09 2.97 9.12
C GLN A 53 -7.57 3.19 9.10
N ILE A 54 -7.03 3.68 7.99
CA ILE A 54 -5.59 3.96 7.88
C ILE A 54 -5.19 5.11 8.80
N LEU A 55 -5.97 6.20 8.83
CA LEU A 55 -5.72 7.34 9.71
C LEU A 55 -5.74 6.92 11.19
N ARG A 56 -6.65 6.03 11.58
CA ARG A 56 -6.69 5.46 12.94
C ARG A 56 -5.38 4.73 13.28
N CYS A 57 -4.85 3.93 12.36
CA CYS A 57 -3.58 3.25 12.57
C CYS A 57 -2.40 4.23 12.68
N LEU A 58 -2.37 5.24 11.82
CA LEU A 58 -1.31 6.26 11.80
C LEU A 58 -1.37 7.20 13.01
N SER A 59 -2.55 7.39 13.61
CA SER A 59 -2.73 8.26 14.79
C SER A 59 -2.09 7.69 16.06
N ASN A 60 -1.78 6.40 16.09
CA ASN A 60 -1.18 5.74 17.25
C ASN A 60 0.34 5.93 17.28
N THR A 61 0.80 7.16 17.23
CA THR A 61 2.23 7.53 17.27
C THR A 61 2.43 8.85 18.00
N PRO A 62 3.56 9.04 18.70
CA PRO A 62 3.93 10.33 19.28
C PRO A 62 4.47 11.34 18.24
N ILE A 63 4.70 10.91 17.00
CA ILE A 63 5.26 11.74 15.93
C ILE A 63 4.11 12.41 15.17
N GLN A 64 4.26 13.70 14.86
CA GLN A 64 3.29 14.40 14.02
C GLN A 64 3.37 13.88 12.57
N ILE A 65 2.22 13.57 11.99
CA ILE A 65 2.09 13.05 10.64
C ILE A 65 1.12 13.94 9.86
N GLU A 66 1.52 14.29 8.63
CA GLU A 66 0.66 14.86 7.60
C GLU A 66 0.34 13.78 6.58
N VAL A 67 -0.93 13.64 6.22
CA VAL A 67 -1.35 12.65 5.23
C VAL A 67 -1.97 13.34 4.03
N ASP A 68 -1.38 13.11 2.86
CA ASP A 68 -1.99 13.46 1.57
C ASP A 68 -2.79 12.25 1.07
N LEU A 69 -4.10 12.43 0.87
CA LEU A 69 -4.96 11.43 0.27
C LEU A 69 -4.84 11.54 -1.25
N ILE A 70 -4.57 10.41 -1.91
CA ILE A 70 -4.26 10.38 -3.34
C ILE A 70 -5.19 9.37 -4.02
N GLN A 71 -5.68 9.73 -5.18
CA GLN A 71 -6.46 8.88 -6.07
C GLN A 71 -5.82 8.79 -7.46
N THR A 72 -6.21 7.76 -8.21
CA THR A 72 -5.88 7.65 -9.62
C THR A 72 -6.78 8.56 -10.44
N GLU A 73 -6.24 9.15 -11.50
CA GLU A 73 -7.00 9.97 -12.46
C GLU A 73 -7.77 9.12 -13.46
N THR A 74 -7.17 7.99 -13.84
CA THR A 74 -7.72 7.11 -14.87
C THR A 74 -8.95 6.33 -14.41
N TYR A 75 -9.23 6.29 -13.11
CA TYR A 75 -10.38 5.58 -12.55
C TYR A 75 -11.24 6.46 -11.65
N HIS A 76 -12.50 6.65 -12.01
CA HIS A 76 -13.48 7.36 -11.17
C HIS A 76 -14.19 6.41 -10.21
N SER A 77 -14.05 6.69 -8.91
CA SER A 77 -14.72 5.92 -7.87
C SER A 77 -16.24 6.12 -7.93
N LYS A 78 -16.99 5.02 -8.11
CA LYS A 78 -18.47 5.06 -8.16
C LYS A 78 -19.13 5.13 -6.77
N ASN A 79 -18.38 4.79 -5.73
CA ASN A 79 -18.92 4.60 -4.37
C ASN A 79 -18.50 5.71 -3.40
N THR A 80 -17.82 6.74 -3.88
CA THR A 80 -17.40 7.89 -3.07
C THR A 80 -17.97 9.15 -3.69
N PRO A 81 -18.58 10.05 -2.90
CA PRO A 81 -19.09 11.33 -3.42
C PRO A 81 -17.98 12.13 -4.10
N GLU A 82 -18.30 12.71 -5.25
CA GLU A 82 -17.35 13.49 -6.03
C GLU A 82 -16.84 14.72 -5.26
N ASP A 83 -17.71 15.40 -4.51
CA ASP A 83 -17.34 16.53 -3.67
C ASP A 83 -16.28 16.16 -2.63
N HIS A 84 -16.33 14.93 -2.08
CA HIS A 84 -15.32 14.44 -1.15
C HIS A 84 -13.97 14.25 -1.84
N LEU A 85 -13.99 13.70 -3.06
CA LEU A 85 -12.76 13.49 -3.83
C LEU A 85 -12.12 14.83 -4.22
N LEU A 86 -12.90 15.77 -4.73
CA LEU A 86 -12.41 17.08 -5.12
C LEU A 86 -11.88 17.91 -3.94
N THR A 87 -12.45 17.70 -2.75
CA THR A 87 -12.05 18.47 -1.57
C THR A 87 -10.80 17.92 -0.88
N PHE A 88 -10.66 16.60 -0.79
CA PHE A 88 -9.67 15.96 0.08
C PHE A 88 -8.61 15.15 -0.66
N TYR A 89 -8.87 14.74 -1.90
CA TYR A 89 -7.95 13.91 -2.66
C TYR A 89 -7.15 14.73 -3.66
N LYS A 90 -5.87 14.36 -3.77
CA LYS A 90 -4.95 14.86 -4.78
C LYS A 90 -4.80 13.83 -5.90
N THR A 91 -4.41 14.29 -7.06
CA THR A 91 -4.00 13.44 -8.18
C THR A 91 -2.49 13.19 -8.13
N PHE A 92 -2.01 12.28 -8.99
CA PHE A 92 -0.57 12.05 -9.08
C PHE A 92 0.19 13.29 -9.57
N ASP A 93 -0.40 14.05 -10.49
CA ASP A 93 0.21 15.27 -11.00
C ASP A 93 0.39 16.35 -9.93
N ASP A 94 -0.54 16.43 -8.96
CA ASP A 94 -0.42 17.37 -7.83
C ASP A 94 0.75 17.08 -6.88
N ILE A 95 1.22 15.84 -6.87
CA ILE A 95 2.26 15.38 -5.94
C ILE A 95 3.59 15.01 -6.60
N ARG A 96 3.65 15.04 -7.92
CA ARG A 96 4.80 14.55 -8.72
C ARG A 96 6.15 15.15 -8.29
N ASP A 97 6.18 16.43 -7.95
CA ASP A 97 7.39 17.15 -7.53
C ASP A 97 7.64 17.10 -6.02
N GLN A 98 6.79 16.43 -5.26
CA GLN A 98 6.87 16.38 -3.81
C GLN A 98 7.64 15.14 -3.35
N LYS A 99 8.19 15.25 -2.12
CA LYS A 99 8.87 14.13 -1.46
C LYS A 99 8.11 13.72 -0.21
N TYR A 100 8.08 12.41 0.05
CA TYR A 100 7.39 11.81 1.18
C TYR A 100 8.33 10.96 2.03
N ASP A 101 8.11 10.96 3.34
CA ASP A 101 8.79 10.05 4.26
C ASP A 101 8.21 8.64 4.15
N GLY A 102 6.92 8.52 3.86
CA GLY A 102 6.25 7.25 3.60
C GLY A 102 5.17 7.35 2.54
N PHE A 103 4.86 6.23 1.90
CA PHE A 103 3.79 6.15 0.91
C PHE A 103 3.05 4.82 1.06
N ILE A 104 1.74 4.86 1.16
CA ILE A 104 0.89 3.69 1.35
C ILE A 104 0.08 3.47 0.07
N ILE A 105 0.19 2.28 -0.50
CA ILE A 105 -0.64 1.83 -1.63
C ILE A 105 -1.61 0.79 -1.10
N THR A 106 -2.90 1.08 -1.13
CA THR A 106 -3.94 0.18 -0.60
C THR A 106 -4.22 -0.99 -1.54
N GLY A 107 -5.05 -1.91 -1.09
CA GLY A 107 -5.65 -2.93 -1.95
C GLY A 107 -6.70 -2.36 -2.89
N ALA A 108 -7.17 -3.23 -3.79
CA ALA A 108 -8.28 -2.98 -4.68
C ALA A 108 -9.00 -4.32 -4.95
N PRO A 109 -10.33 -4.33 -5.16
CA PRO A 109 -11.10 -5.56 -5.39
C PRO A 109 -10.99 -6.02 -6.86
N VAL A 110 -9.77 -6.17 -7.36
CA VAL A 110 -9.44 -6.58 -8.73
C VAL A 110 -8.46 -7.77 -8.75
N GLU A 111 -8.46 -8.56 -7.68
CA GLU A 111 -7.54 -9.66 -7.47
C GLU A 111 -7.63 -10.76 -8.54
N THR A 112 -8.80 -10.94 -9.14
CA THR A 112 -9.02 -11.94 -10.20
C THR A 112 -8.63 -11.48 -11.60
N MET A 113 -8.46 -10.16 -11.81
CA MET A 113 -8.09 -9.60 -13.10
C MET A 113 -6.58 -9.67 -13.33
N PRO A 114 -6.08 -9.96 -14.54
CA PRO A 114 -4.69 -9.71 -14.89
C PRO A 114 -4.29 -8.27 -14.56
N PHE A 115 -3.03 -8.04 -14.19
CA PHE A 115 -2.60 -6.69 -13.79
C PHE A 115 -2.73 -5.69 -14.93
N GLU A 116 -2.38 -6.10 -16.13
CA GLU A 116 -2.38 -5.27 -17.34
C GLU A 116 -3.79 -4.88 -17.80
N GLU A 117 -4.81 -5.61 -17.38
CA GLU A 117 -6.22 -5.32 -17.70
C GLU A 117 -6.86 -4.34 -16.70
N VAL A 118 -6.16 -4.01 -15.61
CA VAL A 118 -6.65 -3.03 -14.64
C VAL A 118 -6.55 -1.63 -15.23
N GLU A 119 -7.65 -0.89 -15.24
CA GLU A 119 -7.80 0.40 -15.92
C GLU A 119 -6.70 1.41 -15.55
N TYR A 120 -6.33 1.46 -14.27
CA TYR A 120 -5.28 2.38 -13.76
C TYR A 120 -3.90 1.72 -13.67
N TRP A 121 -3.66 0.56 -14.29
CA TRP A 121 -2.39 -0.15 -14.18
C TRP A 121 -1.19 0.69 -14.63
N LYS A 122 -1.33 1.37 -15.76
CA LYS A 122 -0.25 2.22 -16.32
C LYS A 122 0.11 3.35 -15.36
N GLU A 123 -0.88 4.05 -14.83
CA GLU A 123 -0.68 5.12 -13.85
C GLU A 123 -0.06 4.57 -12.56
N LEU A 124 -0.55 3.43 -12.07
CA LEU A 124 0.00 2.79 -10.88
C LEU A 124 1.48 2.41 -11.04
N THR A 125 1.88 1.91 -12.20
CA THR A 125 3.29 1.57 -12.47
C THR A 125 4.17 2.83 -12.52
N GLU A 126 3.67 3.93 -13.07
CA GLU A 126 4.35 5.22 -13.05
C GLU A 126 4.54 5.75 -11.62
N ILE A 127 3.50 5.67 -10.80
CA ILE A 127 3.56 6.01 -9.37
C ILE A 127 4.58 5.12 -8.65
N MET A 128 4.56 3.81 -8.90
CA MET A 128 5.53 2.88 -8.28
C MET A 128 6.98 3.18 -8.67
N ASP A 129 7.24 3.61 -9.90
CA ASP A 129 8.59 4.06 -10.29
C ASP A 129 8.97 5.38 -9.63
N TRP A 130 8.06 6.34 -9.57
CA TRP A 130 8.25 7.61 -8.89
C TRP A 130 8.56 7.40 -7.40
N THR A 131 7.93 6.45 -6.73
CA THR A 131 8.21 6.17 -5.31
C THR A 131 9.66 5.80 -5.04
N LYS A 132 10.39 5.23 -6.00
CA LYS A 132 11.80 4.83 -5.85
C LYS A 132 12.73 6.02 -5.58
N THR A 133 12.35 7.20 -6.04
CA THR A 133 13.19 8.41 -5.97
C THR A 133 12.62 9.52 -5.07
N HIS A 134 11.31 9.50 -4.82
CA HIS A 134 10.61 10.56 -4.09
C HIS A 134 10.09 10.11 -2.72
N VAL A 135 10.13 8.81 -2.43
CA VAL A 135 9.60 8.27 -1.18
C VAL A 135 10.71 7.52 -0.43
N HIS A 136 10.82 7.78 0.87
CA HIS A 136 11.80 7.07 1.69
C HIS A 136 11.39 5.60 1.91
N SER A 137 10.12 5.33 2.16
CA SER A 137 9.60 3.98 2.43
C SER A 137 8.18 3.81 1.89
N THR A 138 7.92 2.71 1.18
CA THR A 138 6.60 2.42 0.61
C THR A 138 6.00 1.17 1.26
N LEU A 139 4.75 1.27 1.70
CA LEU A 139 3.95 0.16 2.23
C LEU A 139 2.89 -0.22 1.21
N HIS A 140 2.91 -1.46 0.78
CA HIS A 140 1.90 -2.03 -0.10
C HIS A 140 0.97 -2.94 0.69
N ILE A 141 -0.34 -2.80 0.51
CA ILE A 141 -1.36 -3.56 1.25
C ILE A 141 -2.19 -4.41 0.28
N CYS A 142 -2.42 -5.69 0.62
CA CYS A 142 -3.32 -6.59 -0.07
C CYS A 142 -3.02 -6.69 -1.58
N TRP A 143 -3.96 -6.39 -2.47
CA TRP A 143 -3.74 -6.39 -3.91
C TRP A 143 -2.61 -5.42 -4.32
N GLY A 144 -2.49 -4.27 -3.67
CA GLY A 144 -1.35 -3.36 -3.88
C GLY A 144 0.00 -4.04 -3.62
N ALA A 145 0.08 -4.96 -2.64
CA ALA A 145 1.28 -5.74 -2.41
C ALA A 145 1.54 -6.77 -3.52
N GLN A 146 0.49 -7.40 -4.05
CA GLN A 146 0.63 -8.28 -5.22
C GLN A 146 1.13 -7.50 -6.44
N ALA A 147 0.55 -6.30 -6.68
CA ALA A 147 0.97 -5.42 -7.76
C ALA A 147 2.44 -4.99 -7.63
N GLY A 148 2.86 -4.61 -6.42
CA GLY A 148 4.25 -4.24 -6.15
C GLY A 148 5.22 -5.41 -6.33
N LEU A 149 4.87 -6.61 -5.87
CA LEU A 149 5.66 -7.82 -6.08
C LEU A 149 5.79 -8.17 -7.56
N TYR A 150 4.69 -8.06 -8.31
CA TYR A 150 4.70 -8.31 -9.73
C TYR A 150 5.56 -7.28 -10.49
N TYR A 151 5.31 -5.99 -10.25
CA TYR A 151 5.98 -4.92 -10.98
C TYR A 151 7.48 -4.83 -10.69
N HIS A 152 7.87 -4.86 -9.41
CA HIS A 152 9.27 -4.68 -9.02
C HIS A 152 10.12 -5.94 -9.12
N TYR A 153 9.50 -7.12 -8.98
CA TYR A 153 10.25 -8.38 -8.87
C TYR A 153 9.80 -9.45 -9.86
N GLY A 154 8.80 -9.18 -10.71
CA GLY A 154 8.29 -10.15 -11.68
C GLY A 154 7.61 -11.35 -11.04
N ILE A 155 7.10 -11.22 -9.81
CA ILE A 155 6.44 -12.31 -9.10
C ILE A 155 4.96 -12.32 -9.48
N PRO A 156 4.49 -13.31 -10.26
CA PRO A 156 3.10 -13.35 -10.68
C PRO A 156 2.17 -13.79 -9.56
N LYS A 157 0.91 -13.39 -9.63
CA LYS A 157 -0.16 -13.93 -8.80
C LYS A 157 -0.76 -15.19 -9.41
N TYR A 158 -1.34 -16.03 -8.58
CA TYR A 158 -2.01 -17.25 -9.00
C TYR A 158 -3.35 -17.39 -8.28
N MET A 159 -4.33 -17.92 -9.00
CA MET A 159 -5.59 -18.32 -8.38
C MET A 159 -5.37 -19.57 -7.54
N LEU A 160 -5.83 -19.54 -6.29
CA LEU A 160 -5.86 -20.72 -5.44
C LEU A 160 -7.15 -21.54 -5.71
N PRO A 161 -7.10 -22.88 -5.55
CA PRO A 161 -8.31 -23.70 -5.67
C PRO A 161 -9.40 -23.33 -4.66
N GLU A 162 -8.96 -22.91 -3.45
CA GLU A 162 -9.85 -22.51 -2.37
C GLU A 162 -9.32 -21.23 -1.71
N LYS A 163 -10.23 -20.41 -1.19
CA LYS A 163 -9.87 -19.22 -0.43
C LYS A 163 -9.15 -19.62 0.85
N MET A 164 -7.94 -19.08 1.01
CA MET A 164 -7.14 -19.32 2.19
C MET A 164 -7.16 -18.10 3.11
N SER A 165 -7.57 -18.30 4.35
CA SER A 165 -7.60 -17.27 5.39
C SER A 165 -6.88 -17.76 6.63
N GLY A 166 -6.09 -16.92 7.28
CA GLY A 166 -5.39 -17.30 8.50
C GLY A 166 -4.21 -16.38 8.82
N ILE A 167 -3.55 -16.70 9.92
CA ILE A 167 -2.29 -16.06 10.34
C ILE A 167 -1.15 -17.01 10.01
N PHE A 168 -0.24 -16.56 9.16
CA PHE A 168 0.87 -17.37 8.69
C PHE A 168 2.19 -16.81 9.21
N LYS A 169 3.08 -17.72 9.63
CA LYS A 169 4.44 -17.34 10.02
C LYS A 169 5.26 -17.02 8.77
N HIS A 170 5.82 -15.83 8.74
CA HIS A 170 6.67 -15.37 7.64
C HIS A 170 8.14 -15.37 8.06
N HIS A 171 9.03 -15.69 7.13
CA HIS A 171 10.46 -15.60 7.29
C HIS A 171 11.04 -14.75 6.16
N VAL A 172 11.87 -13.78 6.52
CA VAL A 172 12.62 -13.00 5.53
C VAL A 172 13.82 -13.82 5.09
N LEU A 173 13.87 -14.15 3.81
CA LEU A 173 15.02 -14.84 3.21
C LEU A 173 15.96 -13.76 2.68
N LEU A 174 17.00 -13.45 3.45
CA LEU A 174 18.06 -12.56 2.97
C LEU A 174 18.96 -13.32 2.00
N PRO A 175 19.34 -12.73 0.85
CA PRO A 175 20.35 -13.30 -0.03
C PRO A 175 21.66 -13.45 0.73
N LYS A 176 22.32 -14.60 0.63
CA LYS A 176 23.53 -14.91 1.39
C LYS A 176 24.75 -14.08 1.02
N GLU A 177 24.78 -13.38 -0.10
CA GLU A 177 25.87 -12.44 -0.49
C GLU A 177 25.39 -11.43 -1.54
N GLY A 178 25.65 -10.13 -1.33
CA GLY A 178 25.64 -9.09 -2.35
C GLY A 178 24.29 -8.64 -2.93
N GLY A 179 23.18 -9.13 -2.43
CA GLY A 179 21.86 -8.67 -2.85
C GLY A 179 21.37 -7.48 -2.02
N TYR A 180 20.80 -6.49 -2.68
CA TYR A 180 20.18 -5.36 -2.03
C TYR A 180 19.18 -5.84 -0.98
N ALA A 181 19.37 -5.38 0.27
CA ALA A 181 18.34 -5.53 1.29
C ALA A 181 17.03 -4.98 0.70
N LEU A 182 16.01 -5.83 0.62
CA LEU A 182 14.65 -5.38 0.37
C LEU A 182 14.34 -4.32 1.43
N ARG A 183 14.31 -3.05 1.03
CA ARG A 183 13.86 -2.01 1.92
C ARG A 183 12.41 -2.30 2.26
N ALA A 184 12.18 -2.52 3.51
CA ALA A 184 10.94 -2.71 4.25
C ALA A 184 9.68 -3.00 3.42
N GLY A 185 9.14 -4.19 3.51
CA GLY A 185 7.77 -4.49 3.08
C GLY A 185 7.54 -5.79 2.35
N ALA A 186 8.56 -6.45 1.79
CA ALA A 186 8.37 -7.76 1.17
C ALA A 186 8.62 -8.87 2.21
N CYS A 187 7.56 -9.37 2.78
CA CYS A 187 7.60 -10.63 3.54
C CYS A 187 7.40 -11.79 2.58
N ALA A 188 8.36 -12.72 2.54
CA ALA A 188 8.17 -14.01 1.91
C ALA A 188 7.59 -14.98 2.95
N ALA A 189 6.46 -15.61 2.67
CA ALA A 189 5.85 -16.61 3.53
C ALA A 189 6.36 -18.01 3.15
N GLU A 190 6.92 -18.75 4.09
CA GLU A 190 7.35 -20.12 3.88
C GLU A 190 6.33 -21.08 4.51
N ARG A 191 5.66 -21.88 3.67
CA ARG A 191 4.85 -23.01 4.15
C ARG A 191 5.74 -24.21 4.40
N LYS A 192 5.70 -24.78 5.58
CA LYS A 192 5.97 -26.20 5.73
C LYS A 192 4.78 -26.95 5.13
N ALA A 193 4.91 -27.36 3.88
CA ALA A 193 3.97 -28.26 3.27
C ALA A 193 4.02 -29.59 4.01
N HIS A 194 2.95 -29.94 4.74
CA HIS A 194 2.61 -31.32 4.96
C HIS A 194 1.94 -31.80 3.68
N ALA A 195 2.57 -32.79 3.05
CA ALA A 195 2.14 -33.63 1.97
C ALA A 195 2.03 -33.03 0.56
N ALA A 196 2.85 -33.60 -0.33
CA ALA A 196 2.67 -33.80 -1.77
C ALA A 196 2.15 -32.62 -2.59
N ALA A 197 3.03 -31.70 -2.92
CA ALA A 197 2.83 -30.83 -4.08
C ALA A 197 3.43 -31.48 -5.32
N PRO A 198 2.73 -31.46 -6.49
CA PRO A 198 3.32 -31.88 -7.74
C PRO A 198 4.50 -30.99 -8.10
N SER A 199 5.54 -31.62 -8.66
CA SER A 199 6.76 -30.94 -9.10
C SER A 199 6.45 -29.79 -10.06
N VAL A 200 6.77 -28.58 -9.64
CA VAL A 200 6.70 -27.41 -10.52
C VAL A 200 7.92 -27.42 -11.41
N HIS A 201 7.70 -27.56 -12.71
CA HIS A 201 8.74 -27.48 -13.75
C HIS A 201 9.51 -26.16 -13.64
N ALA A 202 10.81 -26.29 -13.86
CA ALA A 202 11.78 -25.20 -13.80
C ALA A 202 11.37 -24.00 -14.67
N VAL A 203 11.27 -22.85 -14.06
CA VAL A 203 11.23 -21.56 -14.76
C VAL A 203 12.59 -21.34 -15.41
N PRO A 204 12.68 -20.91 -16.70
CA PRO A 204 13.95 -20.63 -17.34
C PRO A 204 14.74 -19.57 -16.56
N ARG A 205 16.02 -19.80 -16.40
CA ARG A 205 16.96 -18.84 -15.79
C ARG A 205 17.01 -17.56 -16.61
N ALA A 206 16.20 -16.60 -16.26
CA ALA A 206 16.39 -15.20 -16.64
C ALA A 206 16.96 -14.49 -15.41
N SER A 207 18.26 -14.27 -15.43
CA SER A 207 19.09 -13.53 -14.47
C SER A 207 18.97 -13.94 -13.00
N ALA A 208 20.11 -14.18 -12.37
CA ALA A 208 20.36 -14.69 -11.02
C ALA A 208 19.86 -13.77 -9.87
N ARG A 209 18.67 -13.22 -9.95
CA ARG A 209 18.05 -12.36 -8.93
C ARG A 209 16.62 -12.74 -8.57
N ALA A 210 16.15 -13.88 -9.01
CA ALA A 210 14.85 -14.36 -8.56
C ALA A 210 14.96 -14.83 -7.10
N VAL A 211 14.46 -14.02 -6.19
CA VAL A 211 14.08 -14.44 -4.86
C VAL A 211 13.20 -15.69 -5.03
N ARG A 212 13.56 -16.79 -4.39
CA ARG A 212 12.71 -17.98 -4.34
C ARG A 212 11.42 -17.67 -3.56
N ALA A 213 10.48 -17.07 -4.25
CA ALA A 213 9.17 -16.77 -3.71
C ALA A 213 8.22 -17.95 -3.85
N ARG A 214 8.52 -19.06 -3.19
CA ARG A 214 7.55 -20.17 -3.08
C ARG A 214 6.34 -19.83 -2.20
N SER A 215 6.39 -18.75 -1.46
CA SER A 215 5.40 -18.47 -0.43
C SER A 215 4.56 -17.19 -0.63
N ALA A 216 4.90 -16.34 -1.58
CA ALA A 216 4.07 -15.18 -1.89
C ALA A 216 2.67 -15.58 -2.42
N ARG A 217 2.53 -16.80 -2.92
CA ARG A 217 1.25 -17.33 -3.42
C ARG A 217 0.19 -17.47 -2.35
N ASP A 218 0.61 -17.79 -1.13
CA ASP A 218 -0.30 -18.18 -0.05
C ASP A 218 -0.70 -17.00 0.86
N ALA A 219 0.07 -15.91 0.83
CA ALA A 219 -0.15 -14.77 1.72
C ALA A 219 -1.15 -13.73 1.18
N PHE A 220 -1.47 -13.76 -0.12
CA PHE A 220 -2.22 -12.71 -0.79
C PHE A 220 -3.52 -13.17 -1.48
N SER A 221 -4.03 -14.35 -1.15
CA SER A 221 -5.37 -14.76 -1.54
C SER A 221 -6.38 -14.24 -0.52
N LEU A 222 -7.09 -13.22 -0.88
CA LEU A 222 -8.29 -12.77 -0.20
C LEU A 222 -9.52 -13.47 -0.75
#